data_d4cb97030012473881f03956d8518235
#
_entry.id   d4cb97030012473881f03956d8518235
#
_cell.length_a   1.000
_cell.length_b   1.000
_cell.length_c   1.000
_cell.angle_alpha   90.00
_cell.angle_beta   90.00
_cell.angle_gamma   90.00
#
_symmetry.space_group_name_H-M   'P 1'
#
loop_
_entity.id
_entity.type
_entity.pdbx_description
1 polymer ?
#
loop_
_entity_poly.entity_id
_entity_poly.type
_entity_poly.pdbx_seq_one_letter_code
_entity_poly.pdbx_strand_id
1 'polypeptide(L)'
;MCIRDRHYIDDDMVTESGTVPYTIISRGDIKVIEDIILQGDIHSDGAVRIMENASVLGNIFAENDILLEKNATVLGNIFTQGNIIFEEGASAGQPNKITSVVARGTITFYGSNYVYGYVVSEGGGKILKSDREIFGEYCFPGEPVHKEKITFQDLLEYENVDFQGFRGDIYVKEAVIPEGASIIPKSQFFGCRSLEKVCLPESVSVIEDYAFADCNVLKVWESMEKLSLKSVGISAFENCYALEFISLPDSLTVIEGAAFADCVSVNKLIFSDTSLLNKIGDHAFRGCRNLKEVYLPDSVEYVGISAFRDCVSLEQISVSEKIKDQPGIAELEKNCPNARIRFREVNSVEKE
;
A
#
# COMPACT_ATOMS: atom_id res chain seq x y z
N MET A 1 -35.10 9.06 17.04
CA MET A 1 -35.88 7.97 17.64
C MET A 1 -35.10 6.69 17.39
N CYS A 2 -35.08 5.76 18.32
CA CYS A 2 -34.32 4.52 18.21
C CYS A 2 -35.30 3.35 18.25
N ILE A 3 -35.18 2.41 17.34
CA ILE A 3 -35.98 1.17 17.32
C ILE A 3 -35.13 0.04 17.88
N ARG A 4 -35.66 -0.73 18.83
CA ARG A 4 -34.98 -1.82 19.49
C ARG A 4 -35.56 -3.17 19.11
N ASP A 5 -34.72 -4.18 19.01
CA ASP A 5 -35.03 -5.59 18.81
C ASP A 5 -35.88 -5.89 17.56
N ARG A 6 -35.63 -5.15 16.46
CA ARG A 6 -36.23 -5.43 15.15
C ARG A 6 -35.21 -6.03 14.20
N HIS A 7 -35.57 -7.15 13.58
CA HIS A 7 -34.67 -7.91 12.69
C HIS A 7 -34.76 -7.52 11.22
N TYR A 8 -35.87 -6.86 10.84
CA TYR A 8 -36.11 -6.43 9.45
C TYR A 8 -36.40 -4.93 9.43
N ILE A 9 -35.81 -4.26 8.46
CA ILE A 9 -36.07 -2.88 8.10
C ILE A 9 -36.77 -2.93 6.76
N ASP A 10 -38.06 -2.71 6.73
CA ASP A 10 -38.97 -2.95 5.62
C ASP A 10 -39.85 -1.73 5.30
N ASP A 11 -40.72 -1.86 4.29
CA ASP A 11 -41.58 -0.81 3.78
C ASP A 11 -42.52 -0.24 4.84
N ASP A 12 -42.92 -1.00 5.86
CA ASP A 12 -43.79 -0.55 6.95
C ASP A 12 -43.16 0.56 7.80
N MET A 13 -41.84 0.72 7.70
CA MET A 13 -41.05 1.74 8.41
C MET A 13 -40.77 2.99 7.58
N VAL A 14 -41.09 2.94 6.29
CA VAL A 14 -40.78 4.03 5.35
C VAL A 14 -41.75 5.17 5.54
N THR A 15 -41.19 6.37 5.65
CA THR A 15 -41.97 7.60 5.72
C THR A 15 -42.46 8.02 4.32
N GLU A 16 -43.37 9.05 4.24
CA GLU A 16 -43.82 9.65 2.99
C GLU A 16 -42.64 10.18 2.11
N SER A 17 -41.50 10.43 2.72
CA SER A 17 -40.25 10.83 2.01
C SER A 17 -39.46 9.66 1.43
N GLY A 18 -39.93 8.43 1.54
CA GLY A 18 -39.22 7.24 1.03
C GLY A 18 -38.02 6.79 1.88
N THR A 19 -37.92 7.22 3.13
CA THR A 19 -36.79 6.93 4.01
C THR A 19 -37.21 6.39 5.37
N VAL A 20 -36.31 5.65 6.03
CA VAL A 20 -36.44 5.22 7.43
C VAL A 20 -35.55 6.11 8.32
N PRO A 21 -36.11 7.06 9.08
CA PRO A 21 -35.33 8.10 9.78
C PRO A 21 -34.84 7.66 11.18
N TYR A 22 -34.65 6.36 11.42
CA TYR A 22 -34.36 5.84 12.75
C TYR A 22 -33.00 5.19 12.85
N THR A 23 -32.37 5.30 14.03
CA THR A 23 -31.26 4.41 14.41
C THR A 23 -31.81 3.08 14.90
N ILE A 24 -31.26 1.99 14.39
CA ILE A 24 -31.69 0.63 14.70
C ILE A 24 -30.70 0.00 15.69
N ILE A 25 -31.24 -0.59 16.75
CA ILE A 25 -30.45 -1.33 17.72
C ILE A 25 -31.11 -2.71 17.88
N SER A 26 -30.36 -3.78 17.62
CA SER A 26 -30.84 -5.16 17.74
C SER A 26 -29.84 -6.02 18.50
N ARG A 27 -30.37 -6.98 19.30
CA ARG A 27 -29.57 -8.05 19.91
C ARG A 27 -29.30 -9.24 19.00
N GLY A 28 -29.83 -9.22 17.79
CA GLY A 28 -29.65 -10.25 16.79
C GLY A 28 -29.42 -9.63 15.41
N ASP A 29 -29.49 -10.47 14.39
CA ASP A 29 -29.25 -10.07 13.02
C ASP A 29 -30.20 -8.97 12.55
N ILE A 30 -29.70 -8.09 11.69
CA ILE A 30 -30.48 -7.03 11.05
C ILE A 30 -30.42 -7.21 9.54
N LYS A 31 -31.57 -7.05 8.89
CA LYS A 31 -31.72 -7.05 7.45
C LYS A 31 -32.40 -5.77 6.99
N VAL A 32 -31.73 -4.97 6.19
CA VAL A 32 -32.29 -3.83 5.47
C VAL A 32 -32.72 -4.36 4.10
N ILE A 33 -34.02 -4.35 3.81
CA ILE A 33 -34.53 -4.92 2.56
C ILE A 33 -34.23 -4.03 1.37
N GLU A 34 -34.47 -4.55 0.18
CA GLU A 34 -34.18 -3.91 -1.12
C GLU A 34 -34.78 -2.50 -1.22
N ASP A 35 -34.06 -1.60 -1.90
CA ASP A 35 -34.49 -0.24 -2.23
C ASP A 35 -34.78 0.70 -1.03
N ILE A 36 -34.54 0.27 0.20
CA ILE A 36 -34.74 1.08 1.42
C ILE A 36 -33.57 2.05 1.64
N ILE A 37 -33.90 3.29 2.04
CA ILE A 37 -32.93 4.27 2.53
C ILE A 37 -33.08 4.46 4.04
N LEU A 38 -32.12 3.93 4.82
CA LEU A 38 -32.02 4.13 6.26
C LEU A 38 -31.16 5.35 6.56
N GLN A 39 -31.73 6.37 7.22
CA GLN A 39 -30.98 7.59 7.56
C GLN A 39 -30.14 7.47 8.84
N GLY A 40 -30.53 6.60 9.76
CA GLY A 40 -29.87 6.39 11.03
C GLY A 40 -28.73 5.39 11.00
N ASP A 41 -28.14 5.17 12.16
CA ASP A 41 -27.09 4.15 12.37
C ASP A 41 -27.70 2.77 12.60
N ILE A 42 -26.90 1.72 12.40
CA ILE A 42 -27.20 0.34 12.76
C ILE A 42 -26.23 -0.12 13.86
N HIS A 43 -26.80 -0.65 14.94
CA HIS A 43 -26.05 -1.34 15.99
C HIS A 43 -26.63 -2.73 16.17
N SER A 44 -25.84 -3.78 15.90
CA SER A 44 -26.28 -5.17 15.96
C SER A 44 -25.31 -6.02 16.78
N ASP A 45 -25.85 -6.79 17.75
CA ASP A 45 -25.09 -7.86 18.41
C ASP A 45 -24.98 -9.11 17.49
N GLY A 46 -25.63 -9.12 16.34
CA GLY A 46 -25.60 -10.14 15.30
C GLY A 46 -24.95 -9.65 14.01
N ALA A 47 -25.31 -10.30 12.90
CA ALA A 47 -24.90 -9.94 11.55
C ALA A 47 -25.79 -8.83 10.97
N VAL A 48 -25.26 -8.09 9.98
CA VAL A 48 -26.00 -7.06 9.26
C VAL A 48 -25.97 -7.35 7.76
N ARG A 49 -27.14 -7.35 7.14
CA ARG A 49 -27.30 -7.52 5.70
C ARG A 49 -28.00 -6.33 5.10
N ILE A 50 -27.33 -5.67 4.17
CA ILE A 50 -27.87 -4.57 3.37
C ILE A 50 -28.18 -5.17 2.00
N MET A 51 -29.47 -5.29 1.66
CA MET A 51 -29.90 -5.95 0.43
C MET A 51 -29.69 -5.04 -0.81
N GLU A 52 -29.98 -5.62 -1.97
CA GLU A 52 -29.73 -4.98 -3.27
C GLU A 52 -30.32 -3.57 -3.32
N ASN A 53 -29.53 -2.59 -3.81
CA ASN A 53 -29.86 -1.17 -3.94
C ASN A 53 -30.22 -0.43 -2.63
N ALA A 54 -30.25 -1.10 -1.46
CA ALA A 54 -30.53 -0.42 -0.21
C ALA A 54 -29.38 0.49 0.23
N SER A 55 -29.72 1.54 0.96
CA SER A 55 -28.73 2.53 1.41
C SER A 55 -28.83 2.82 2.90
N VAL A 56 -27.69 2.87 3.58
CA VAL A 56 -27.56 3.33 4.96
C VAL A 56 -26.75 4.61 4.97
N LEU A 57 -27.37 5.73 5.38
CA LEU A 57 -26.70 7.03 5.44
C LEU A 57 -25.85 7.20 6.70
N GLY A 58 -26.17 6.45 7.75
CA GLY A 58 -25.44 6.38 9.01
C GLY A 58 -24.31 5.37 9.03
N ASN A 59 -23.82 5.06 10.24
CA ASN A 59 -22.76 4.10 10.49
C ASN A 59 -23.35 2.70 10.75
N ILE A 60 -22.55 1.67 10.54
CA ILE A 60 -22.89 0.28 10.88
C ILE A 60 -21.87 -0.25 11.89
N PHE A 61 -22.39 -0.79 13.00
CA PHE A 61 -21.64 -1.48 14.03
C PHE A 61 -22.26 -2.86 14.23
N ALA A 62 -21.51 -3.93 13.98
CA ALA A 62 -21.96 -5.32 14.13
C ALA A 62 -20.94 -6.14 14.93
N GLU A 63 -21.43 -7.11 15.71
CA GLU A 63 -20.56 -8.10 16.37
C GLU A 63 -20.19 -9.25 15.42
N ASN A 64 -21.03 -9.54 14.42
CA ASN A 64 -20.82 -10.59 13.44
C ASN A 64 -20.67 -10.00 12.03
N ASP A 65 -20.81 -10.83 11.00
CA ASP A 65 -20.52 -10.47 9.62
C ASP A 65 -21.45 -9.37 9.06
N ILE A 66 -20.90 -8.59 8.15
CA ILE A 66 -21.65 -7.58 7.39
C ILE A 66 -21.62 -7.96 5.92
N LEU A 67 -22.80 -8.04 5.30
CA LEU A 67 -22.96 -8.26 3.86
C LEU A 67 -23.62 -7.03 3.23
N LEU A 68 -22.94 -6.44 2.27
CA LEU A 68 -23.48 -5.44 1.36
C LEU A 68 -23.75 -6.13 0.01
N GLU A 69 -25.03 -6.32 -0.30
CA GLU A 69 -25.44 -6.93 -1.58
C GLU A 69 -25.24 -5.95 -2.75
N LYS A 70 -25.58 -6.40 -3.94
CA LYS A 70 -25.36 -5.66 -5.20
C LYS A 70 -25.89 -4.23 -5.12
N ASN A 71 -25.02 -3.26 -5.47
CA ASN A 71 -25.31 -1.81 -5.44
C ASN A 71 -25.70 -1.27 -4.05
N ALA A 72 -25.59 -2.03 -2.96
CA ALA A 72 -25.88 -1.53 -1.62
C ALA A 72 -24.86 -0.43 -1.25
N THR A 73 -25.34 0.61 -0.54
CA THR A 73 -24.50 1.77 -0.20
C THR A 73 -24.53 2.08 1.28
N VAL A 74 -23.36 2.33 1.88
CA VAL A 74 -23.24 2.81 3.26
C VAL A 74 -22.44 4.11 3.25
N LEU A 75 -23.03 5.25 3.61
CA LEU A 75 -22.33 6.54 3.57
C LEU A 75 -21.50 6.81 4.84
N GLY A 76 -21.79 6.13 5.95
CA GLY A 76 -21.05 6.20 7.20
C GLY A 76 -19.95 5.17 7.32
N ASN A 77 -19.37 5.09 8.53
CA ASN A 77 -18.36 4.11 8.84
C ASN A 77 -18.97 2.71 9.03
N ILE A 78 -18.17 1.69 8.77
CA ILE A 78 -18.55 0.28 8.92
C ILE A 78 -17.55 -0.38 9.86
N PHE A 79 -18.03 -0.97 10.95
CA PHE A 79 -17.22 -1.67 11.95
C PHE A 79 -17.84 -3.01 12.28
N THR A 80 -17.03 -4.08 12.27
CA THR A 80 -17.46 -5.39 12.74
C THR A 80 -16.35 -6.19 13.41
N GLN A 81 -16.74 -7.10 14.32
CA GLN A 81 -15.83 -8.14 14.84
C GLN A 81 -15.74 -9.34 13.87
N GLY A 82 -16.69 -9.47 12.95
CA GLY A 82 -16.74 -10.50 11.92
C GLY A 82 -16.08 -10.08 10.60
N ASN A 83 -16.59 -10.63 9.50
CA ASN A 83 -16.15 -10.34 8.13
C ASN A 83 -17.02 -9.26 7.49
N ILE A 84 -16.51 -8.61 6.44
CA ILE A 84 -17.30 -7.73 5.57
C ILE A 84 -17.24 -8.26 4.15
N ILE A 85 -18.39 -8.35 3.50
CA ILE A 85 -18.52 -8.76 2.12
C ILE A 85 -19.20 -7.63 1.34
N PHE A 86 -18.55 -7.20 0.28
CA PHE A 86 -19.09 -6.28 -0.70
C PHE A 86 -19.41 -7.05 -1.99
N GLU A 87 -20.67 -7.13 -2.38
CA GLU A 87 -21.06 -7.62 -3.70
C GLU A 87 -20.89 -6.55 -4.77
N GLU A 88 -21.02 -6.93 -6.04
CA GLU A 88 -20.78 -6.05 -7.19
C GLU A 88 -21.57 -4.73 -7.11
N GLY A 89 -20.88 -3.62 -7.31
CA GLY A 89 -21.46 -2.27 -7.24
C GLY A 89 -21.70 -1.74 -5.83
N ALA A 90 -21.48 -2.56 -4.79
CA ALA A 90 -21.62 -2.09 -3.41
C ALA A 90 -20.57 -1.02 -3.07
N SER A 91 -20.94 -0.07 -2.21
CA SER A 91 -20.06 1.06 -1.89
C SER A 91 -20.10 1.47 -0.42
N ALA A 92 -18.98 2.04 0.06
CA ALA A 92 -18.88 2.64 1.38
C ALA A 92 -18.28 4.04 1.30
N GLY A 93 -18.89 5.00 2.01
CA GLY A 93 -18.50 6.40 2.03
C GLY A 93 -19.07 7.22 0.89
N GLN A 94 -18.53 8.42 0.73
CA GLN A 94 -18.91 9.36 -0.32
C GLN A 94 -17.72 10.26 -0.69
N PRO A 95 -17.68 10.80 -1.90
CA PRO A 95 -16.63 11.74 -2.29
C PRO A 95 -16.46 12.87 -1.28
N ASN A 96 -15.21 13.21 -0.98
CA ASN A 96 -14.81 14.28 -0.05
C ASN A 96 -15.12 14.04 1.45
N LYS A 97 -15.54 12.84 1.84
CA LYS A 97 -15.68 12.47 3.25
C LYS A 97 -14.99 11.14 3.52
N ILE A 98 -13.96 11.16 4.37
CA ILE A 98 -13.21 9.96 4.75
C ILE A 98 -14.12 9.05 5.57
N THR A 99 -14.25 7.80 5.14
CA THR A 99 -15.00 6.74 5.79
C THR A 99 -14.06 5.63 6.23
N SER A 100 -14.34 4.97 7.33
CA SER A 100 -13.57 3.83 7.81
C SER A 100 -14.40 2.55 7.65
N VAL A 101 -13.83 1.57 6.97
CA VAL A 101 -14.36 0.21 6.85
C VAL A 101 -13.41 -0.71 7.60
N VAL A 102 -13.84 -1.23 8.75
CA VAL A 102 -12.99 -1.98 9.67
C VAL A 102 -13.62 -3.31 10.00
N ALA A 103 -12.90 -4.39 9.75
CA ALA A 103 -13.28 -5.75 10.14
C ALA A 103 -12.17 -6.39 10.98
N ARG A 104 -12.55 -7.10 12.03
CA ARG A 104 -11.61 -7.99 12.72
C ARG A 104 -11.35 -9.26 11.92
N GLY A 105 -12.37 -9.73 11.20
CA GLY A 105 -12.27 -10.80 10.22
C GLY A 105 -11.72 -10.32 8.87
N THR A 106 -12.13 -10.95 7.78
CA THR A 106 -11.73 -10.62 6.41
C THR A 106 -12.65 -9.59 5.78
N ILE A 107 -12.13 -8.82 4.81
CA ILE A 107 -12.95 -7.99 3.92
C ILE A 107 -12.82 -8.56 2.52
N THR A 108 -13.97 -8.89 1.90
CA THR A 108 -14.03 -9.48 0.56
C THR A 108 -14.82 -8.57 -0.37
N PHE A 109 -14.27 -8.27 -1.54
CA PHE A 109 -14.91 -7.50 -2.58
C PHE A 109 -15.19 -8.40 -3.79
N TYR A 110 -16.44 -8.39 -4.30
CA TYR A 110 -16.85 -9.07 -5.51
C TYR A 110 -17.19 -8.05 -6.60
N GLY A 111 -16.50 -8.13 -7.73
CA GLY A 111 -16.70 -7.20 -8.82
C GLY A 111 -16.17 -5.78 -8.53
N SER A 112 -16.80 -4.79 -9.14
CA SER A 112 -16.42 -3.39 -9.00
C SER A 112 -17.10 -2.76 -7.79
N ASN A 113 -16.33 -2.26 -6.83
CA ASN A 113 -16.82 -1.66 -5.59
C ASN A 113 -16.14 -0.30 -5.36
N TYR A 114 -16.77 0.58 -4.58
CA TYR A 114 -16.23 1.88 -4.25
C TYR A 114 -16.13 2.07 -2.74
N VAL A 115 -14.93 2.36 -2.24
CA VAL A 115 -14.73 2.75 -0.83
C VAL A 115 -14.01 4.09 -0.77
N TYR A 116 -14.69 5.10 -0.23
CA TYR A 116 -14.15 6.46 -0.09
C TYR A 116 -13.51 6.63 1.30
N GLY A 117 -12.35 6.01 1.53
CA GLY A 117 -11.68 6.12 2.82
C GLY A 117 -10.73 4.98 3.14
N TYR A 118 -10.68 4.59 4.40
CA TYR A 118 -9.75 3.58 4.88
C TYR A 118 -10.43 2.22 4.99
N VAL A 119 -9.73 1.18 4.53
CA VAL A 119 -10.12 -0.23 4.69
C VAL A 119 -9.10 -0.90 5.59
N VAL A 120 -9.55 -1.44 6.72
CA VAL A 120 -8.69 -2.11 7.70
C VAL A 120 -9.30 -3.47 8.03
N SER A 121 -8.50 -4.53 7.91
CA SER A 121 -8.92 -5.89 8.22
C SER A 121 -7.81 -6.63 8.96
N GLU A 122 -8.13 -7.24 10.11
CA GLU A 122 -7.19 -8.11 10.83
C GLU A 122 -7.05 -9.47 10.13
N GLY A 123 -8.10 -9.96 9.48
CA GLY A 123 -8.13 -11.24 8.76
C GLY A 123 -7.66 -11.16 7.30
N GLY A 124 -7.26 -9.97 6.83
CA GLY A 124 -6.85 -9.73 5.44
C GLY A 124 -8.00 -9.40 4.48
N GLY A 125 -7.66 -9.05 3.23
CA GLY A 125 -8.60 -8.67 2.19
C GLY A 125 -8.61 -9.67 1.02
N LYS A 126 -9.74 -9.78 0.32
CA LYS A 126 -9.89 -10.55 -0.91
C LYS A 126 -10.64 -9.74 -1.94
N ILE A 127 -10.20 -9.78 -3.20
CA ILE A 127 -10.93 -9.24 -4.34
C ILE A 127 -11.19 -10.40 -5.29
N LEU A 128 -12.44 -10.60 -5.68
CA LEU A 128 -12.89 -11.72 -6.50
C LEU A 128 -13.70 -11.21 -7.70
N LYS A 129 -13.64 -11.92 -8.84
CA LYS A 129 -14.51 -11.63 -9.98
C LYS A 129 -15.97 -11.92 -9.63
N SER A 130 -16.89 -11.15 -10.20
CA SER A 130 -18.33 -11.35 -10.03
C SER A 130 -18.84 -12.54 -10.87
N ASP A 131 -18.45 -13.76 -10.54
CA ASP A 131 -19.05 -14.96 -11.13
C ASP A 131 -20.08 -15.54 -10.17
N ARG A 132 -21.35 -15.26 -10.43
CA ARG A 132 -22.50 -15.79 -9.67
C ARG A 132 -22.60 -17.32 -9.65
N GLU A 133 -21.83 -18.03 -10.48
CA GLU A 133 -21.89 -19.49 -10.59
C GLU A 133 -21.13 -20.24 -9.46
N ILE A 134 -20.37 -19.55 -8.60
CA ILE A 134 -19.58 -20.22 -7.54
C ILE A 134 -20.37 -20.35 -6.21
N PHE A 135 -21.51 -19.71 -6.04
CA PHE A 135 -22.25 -19.67 -4.78
C PHE A 135 -23.65 -20.27 -4.86
N GLY A 136 -23.69 -21.57 -5.15
CA GLY A 136 -24.79 -22.41 -4.65
C GLY A 136 -24.57 -22.66 -3.18
N GLU A 137 -25.49 -22.16 -2.34
CA GLU A 137 -25.53 -22.27 -0.88
C GLU A 137 -24.42 -21.56 -0.11
N TYR A 138 -24.79 -20.48 0.59
CA TYR A 138 -23.96 -19.79 1.57
C TYR A 138 -23.59 -20.75 2.71
N CYS A 139 -22.50 -21.47 2.55
CA CYS A 139 -21.75 -21.99 3.68
C CYS A 139 -20.80 -20.86 4.10
N PHE A 140 -21.00 -20.28 5.27
CA PHE A 140 -19.99 -19.47 5.93
C PHE A 140 -18.71 -20.31 5.98
N PRO A 141 -17.61 -19.88 5.35
CA PRO A 141 -16.41 -20.68 5.34
C PRO A 141 -15.82 -20.72 6.74
N GLY A 142 -15.95 -21.83 7.39
CA GLY A 142 -15.02 -22.19 8.44
C GLY A 142 -13.66 -22.44 7.80
N GLU A 143 -12.71 -21.62 8.17
CA GLU A 143 -11.27 -21.54 7.90
C GLU A 143 -10.86 -20.45 6.88
N PRO A 144 -10.06 -19.47 7.36
CA PRO A 144 -9.47 -18.48 6.49
C PRO A 144 -8.39 -19.15 5.64
N VAL A 145 -8.58 -19.18 4.34
CA VAL A 145 -7.48 -19.46 3.42
C VAL A 145 -6.58 -18.23 3.43
N HIS A 146 -5.60 -18.23 4.32
CA HIS A 146 -4.54 -17.23 4.31
C HIS A 146 -3.75 -17.36 3.00
N LYS A 147 -4.00 -16.50 2.04
CA LYS A 147 -3.04 -16.29 0.95
C LYS A 147 -1.89 -15.47 1.54
N GLU A 148 -0.82 -16.15 1.98
CA GLU A 148 0.46 -15.51 2.34
C GLU A 148 1.09 -14.82 1.13
N LYS A 149 0.57 -15.08 -0.07
CA LYS A 149 1.04 -14.58 -1.36
C LYS A 149 -0.10 -13.98 -2.16
N ILE A 150 -0.07 -12.67 -2.33
CA ILE A 150 -0.96 -11.95 -3.25
C ILE A 150 -0.20 -11.75 -4.56
N THR A 151 -0.76 -12.24 -5.66
CA THR A 151 -0.29 -11.91 -7.00
C THR A 151 -1.11 -10.71 -7.47
N PHE A 152 -0.45 -9.70 -7.97
CA PHE A 152 -1.09 -8.49 -8.50
C PHE A 152 -2.00 -8.78 -9.72
N GLN A 153 -1.91 -9.96 -10.31
CA GLN A 153 -2.82 -10.42 -11.35
C GLN A 153 -4.25 -10.54 -10.81
N ASP A 154 -4.39 -10.78 -9.50
CA ASP A 154 -5.66 -10.70 -8.80
C ASP A 154 -6.20 -9.25 -8.74
N LEU A 155 -5.37 -8.23 -9.05
CA LEU A 155 -5.70 -6.81 -8.97
C LEU A 155 -5.78 -6.10 -10.33
N LEU A 156 -5.05 -6.54 -11.37
CA LEU A 156 -5.00 -5.87 -12.69
C LEU A 156 -6.21 -6.17 -13.57
N GLU A 157 -7.01 -7.17 -13.25
CA GLU A 157 -8.26 -7.44 -13.97
C GLU A 157 -9.38 -6.44 -13.59
N TYR A 158 -9.11 -5.53 -12.63
CA TYR A 158 -10.04 -4.48 -12.19
C TYR A 158 -9.56 -3.09 -12.64
N GLU A 159 -9.79 -2.73 -13.89
CA GLU A 159 -9.42 -1.42 -14.48
C GLU A 159 -10.08 -0.19 -13.82
N ASN A 160 -10.96 -0.34 -12.83
CA ASN A 160 -11.77 0.75 -12.29
C ASN A 160 -11.90 0.79 -10.76
N VAL A 161 -11.04 0.14 -10.00
CA VAL A 161 -11.06 0.29 -8.54
C VAL A 161 -10.05 1.37 -8.15
N ASP A 162 -10.54 2.46 -7.57
CA ASP A 162 -9.72 3.47 -6.89
C ASP A 162 -9.18 2.86 -5.58
N PHE A 163 -8.43 1.75 -5.76
CA PHE A 163 -7.87 0.95 -4.69
C PHE A 163 -6.65 1.69 -4.14
N GLN A 164 -6.73 2.17 -2.92
CA GLN A 164 -5.59 2.81 -2.24
C GLN A 164 -4.47 1.81 -1.87
N GLY A 165 -4.23 0.81 -2.70
CA GLY A 165 -3.19 -0.19 -2.53
C GLY A 165 -3.38 -1.04 -1.28
N PHE A 166 -2.34 -1.78 -0.92
CA PHE A 166 -2.25 -2.58 0.32
C PHE A 166 -1.84 -1.73 1.53
N ARG A 167 -2.10 -0.43 1.49
CA ARG A 167 -1.66 0.51 2.51
C ARG A 167 -2.05 0.06 3.91
N GLY A 168 -1.04 -0.23 4.73
CA GLY A 168 -1.21 -0.66 6.12
C GLY A 168 -1.60 -2.14 6.29
N ASP A 169 -1.58 -2.93 5.21
CA ASP A 169 -1.81 -4.37 5.32
C ASP A 169 -0.71 -5.03 6.17
N ILE A 170 -1.12 -5.67 7.26
CA ILE A 170 -0.20 -6.32 8.20
C ILE A 170 -0.06 -7.83 7.97
N TYR A 171 -0.67 -8.40 6.92
CA TYR A 171 -0.68 -9.84 6.65
C TYR A 171 0.08 -10.22 5.38
N VAL A 172 0.17 -9.32 4.39
CA VAL A 172 0.90 -9.57 3.15
C VAL A 172 2.37 -9.73 3.44
N LYS A 173 2.91 -10.92 3.21
CA LYS A 173 4.34 -11.24 3.39
C LYS A 173 5.12 -11.18 2.09
N GLU A 174 4.49 -11.50 0.97
CA GLU A 174 5.11 -11.49 -0.35
C GLU A 174 4.18 -10.82 -1.37
N ALA A 175 4.73 -9.87 -2.13
CA ALA A 175 4.05 -9.23 -3.25
C ALA A 175 4.74 -9.61 -4.55
N VAL A 176 4.00 -10.21 -5.48
CA VAL A 176 4.47 -10.51 -6.84
C VAL A 176 3.79 -9.55 -7.79
N ILE A 177 4.58 -8.64 -8.33
CA ILE A 177 4.10 -7.67 -9.31
C ILE A 177 4.00 -8.37 -10.66
N PRO A 178 2.87 -8.24 -11.41
CA PRO A 178 2.66 -8.97 -12.65
C PRO A 178 3.51 -8.44 -13.79
N GLU A 179 3.77 -9.33 -14.75
CA GLU A 179 4.34 -8.95 -16.03
C GLU A 179 3.44 -7.92 -16.75
N GLY A 180 4.11 -6.89 -17.31
CA GLY A 180 3.42 -5.78 -17.98
C GLY A 180 3.12 -4.58 -17.08
N ALA A 181 3.19 -4.71 -15.75
CA ALA A 181 3.14 -3.55 -14.87
C ALA A 181 4.38 -2.67 -15.11
N SER A 182 4.18 -1.43 -15.48
CA SER A 182 5.26 -0.48 -15.75
C SER A 182 5.55 0.48 -14.59
N ILE A 183 4.63 0.60 -13.64
CA ILE A 183 4.68 1.54 -12.52
C ILE A 183 4.23 0.83 -11.25
N ILE A 184 4.94 1.04 -10.14
CA ILE A 184 4.42 0.78 -8.79
C ILE A 184 3.83 2.09 -8.29
N PRO A 185 2.50 2.16 -8.10
CA PRO A 185 1.82 3.40 -7.76
C PRO A 185 2.22 3.97 -6.40
N LYS A 186 1.99 5.27 -6.24
CA LYS A 186 2.21 6.01 -5.00
C LYS A 186 1.53 5.33 -3.81
N SER A 187 2.31 5.13 -2.72
CA SER A 187 1.84 4.55 -1.46
C SER A 187 1.21 3.15 -1.57
N GLN A 188 1.43 2.42 -2.67
CA GLN A 188 0.79 1.14 -2.95
C GLN A 188 0.93 0.13 -1.81
N PHE A 189 2.10 0.03 -1.20
CA PHE A 189 2.41 -0.86 -0.08
C PHE A 189 2.83 -0.10 1.18
N PHE A 190 2.45 1.18 1.28
CA PHE A 190 2.81 2.00 2.43
C PHE A 190 2.37 1.34 3.74
N GLY A 191 3.30 1.13 4.67
CA GLY A 191 2.99 0.58 6.00
C GLY A 191 2.65 -0.92 6.02
N CYS A 192 2.94 -1.67 4.96
CA CYS A 192 2.81 -3.13 4.94
C CYS A 192 3.87 -3.77 5.85
N ARG A 193 3.60 -3.81 7.15
CA ARG A 193 4.58 -4.17 8.18
C ARG A 193 4.98 -5.65 8.20
N SER A 194 4.23 -6.51 7.51
CA SER A 194 4.55 -7.94 7.37
C SER A 194 5.16 -8.29 6.01
N LEU A 195 5.28 -7.32 5.10
CA LEU A 195 5.82 -7.53 3.77
C LEU A 195 7.33 -7.79 3.84
N GLU A 196 7.73 -9.05 3.61
CA GLU A 196 9.13 -9.49 3.68
C GLU A 196 9.82 -9.47 2.32
N LYS A 197 9.04 -9.66 1.23
CA LYS A 197 9.57 -9.85 -0.11
C LYS A 197 8.70 -9.19 -1.17
N VAL A 198 9.34 -8.55 -2.15
CA VAL A 198 8.70 -8.04 -3.36
C VAL A 198 9.41 -8.59 -4.59
N CYS A 199 8.65 -9.18 -5.52
CA CYS A 199 9.16 -9.62 -6.82
C CYS A 199 8.70 -8.64 -7.89
N LEU A 200 9.65 -7.98 -8.54
CA LEU A 200 9.40 -7.00 -9.60
C LEU A 200 9.66 -7.61 -10.98
N PRO A 201 8.73 -7.50 -11.96
CA PRO A 201 8.98 -7.92 -13.34
C PRO A 201 9.88 -6.92 -14.07
N GLU A 202 10.47 -7.34 -15.19
CA GLU A 202 11.33 -6.48 -16.02
C GLU A 202 10.64 -5.21 -16.50
N SER A 203 9.32 -5.25 -16.67
CA SER A 203 8.51 -4.15 -17.19
C SER A 203 8.43 -2.94 -16.26
N VAL A 204 8.74 -3.09 -14.95
CA VAL A 204 8.66 -1.98 -14.00
C VAL A 204 9.76 -0.96 -14.28
N SER A 205 9.33 0.26 -14.63
CA SER A 205 10.21 1.38 -14.95
C SER A 205 10.18 2.50 -13.91
N VAL A 206 9.13 2.57 -13.09
CA VAL A 206 8.97 3.61 -12.06
C VAL A 206 8.44 2.99 -10.77
N ILE A 207 9.07 3.33 -9.66
CA ILE A 207 8.52 3.16 -8.31
C ILE A 207 8.18 4.57 -7.82
N GLU A 208 6.89 4.84 -7.61
CA GLU A 208 6.42 6.17 -7.20
C GLU A 208 6.62 6.44 -5.70
N ASP A 209 6.28 7.66 -5.27
CA ASP A 209 6.50 8.15 -3.92
C ASP A 209 5.85 7.26 -2.87
N TYR A 210 6.56 6.99 -1.76
CA TYR A 210 6.09 6.21 -0.61
C TYR A 210 5.63 4.78 -0.94
N ALA A 211 5.94 4.25 -2.12
CA ALA A 211 5.39 2.98 -2.60
C ALA A 211 5.56 1.82 -1.60
N PHE A 212 6.69 1.75 -0.91
CA PHE A 212 7.03 0.75 0.11
C PHE A 212 7.47 1.38 1.44
N ALA A 213 7.17 2.65 1.67
CA ALA A 213 7.55 3.30 2.93
C ALA A 213 6.90 2.58 4.13
N ASP A 214 7.63 2.51 5.25
CA ASP A 214 7.22 1.80 6.48
C ASP A 214 7.00 0.27 6.31
N CYS A 215 7.52 -0.36 5.25
CA CYS A 215 7.61 -1.80 5.14
C CYS A 215 8.76 -2.33 6.02
N ASN A 216 8.58 -2.33 7.33
CA ASN A 216 9.66 -2.45 8.31
C ASN A 216 10.42 -3.78 8.27
N VAL A 217 9.80 -4.86 7.74
CA VAL A 217 10.39 -6.20 7.66
C VAL A 217 10.77 -6.59 6.22
N LEU A 218 10.66 -5.67 5.26
CA LEU A 218 11.06 -5.92 3.88
C LEU A 218 12.56 -6.16 3.80
N LYS A 219 12.95 -7.39 3.45
CA LYS A 219 14.35 -7.84 3.39
C LYS A 219 14.92 -7.75 2.00
N VAL A 220 14.09 -8.09 1.01
CA VAL A 220 14.53 -8.29 -0.37
C VAL A 220 13.50 -7.75 -1.35
N TRP A 221 13.97 -7.00 -2.32
CA TRP A 221 13.28 -6.77 -3.57
C TRP A 221 14.05 -7.49 -4.67
N GLU A 222 13.47 -8.56 -5.17
CA GLU A 222 14.08 -9.36 -6.23
C GLU A 222 13.57 -8.91 -7.59
N SER A 223 14.46 -8.75 -8.55
CA SER A 223 14.08 -8.69 -9.94
C SER A 223 14.17 -10.07 -10.56
N MET A 224 13.17 -10.44 -11.35
CA MET A 224 13.18 -11.74 -12.02
C MET A 224 14.29 -11.85 -13.06
N GLU A 225 14.72 -10.72 -13.64
CA GLU A 225 15.88 -10.60 -14.56
C GLU A 225 16.34 -9.13 -14.63
N LYS A 226 16.66 -8.59 -15.79
CA LYS A 226 17.15 -7.20 -15.96
C LYS A 226 16.02 -6.17 -15.79
N LEU A 227 15.89 -5.61 -14.59
CA LEU A 227 14.93 -4.52 -14.35
C LEU A 227 15.16 -3.34 -15.31
N SER A 228 14.06 -2.82 -15.87
CA SER A 228 14.04 -1.61 -16.69
C SER A 228 13.81 -0.34 -15.85
N LEU A 229 14.01 -0.41 -14.53
CA LEU A 229 13.72 0.66 -13.57
C LEU A 229 14.54 1.91 -13.88
N LYS A 230 13.85 3.03 -14.04
CA LYS A 230 14.44 4.35 -14.36
C LYS A 230 14.42 5.32 -13.21
N SER A 231 13.41 5.21 -12.33
CA SER A 231 13.30 6.12 -11.20
C SER A 231 12.72 5.46 -9.96
N VAL A 232 13.23 5.89 -8.80
CA VAL A 232 12.71 5.58 -7.47
C VAL A 232 12.25 6.88 -6.84
N GLY A 233 10.97 6.95 -6.48
CA GLY A 233 10.28 8.15 -5.99
C GLY A 233 10.65 8.57 -4.58
N ILE A 234 10.08 9.69 -4.14
CA ILE A 234 10.32 10.29 -2.82
C ILE A 234 9.89 9.29 -1.73
N SER A 235 10.79 9.04 -0.76
CA SER A 235 10.53 8.15 0.39
C SER A 235 10.03 6.76 -0.01
N ALA A 236 10.31 6.28 -1.21
CA ALA A 236 9.74 5.04 -1.74
C ALA A 236 10.01 3.82 -0.86
N PHE A 237 11.15 3.75 -0.18
CA PHE A 237 11.56 2.70 0.77
C PHE A 237 11.95 3.29 2.14
N GLU A 238 11.45 4.46 2.50
CA GLU A 238 11.73 5.06 3.79
C GLU A 238 11.30 4.11 4.92
N ASN A 239 12.14 3.94 5.98
CA ASN A 239 11.90 3.06 7.13
C ASN A 239 11.79 1.55 6.79
N CYS A 240 12.33 1.09 5.67
CA CYS A 240 12.49 -0.34 5.41
C CYS A 240 13.65 -0.90 6.26
N TYR A 241 13.43 -1.06 7.57
CA TYR A 241 14.49 -1.34 8.54
C TYR A 241 15.22 -2.67 8.32
N ALA A 242 14.54 -3.67 7.75
CA ALA A 242 15.10 -5.01 7.54
C ALA A 242 15.84 -5.17 6.19
N LEU A 243 15.85 -4.15 5.33
CA LEU A 243 16.51 -4.18 4.04
C LEU A 243 18.04 -4.22 4.25
N GLU A 244 18.70 -5.30 3.84
CA GLU A 244 20.13 -5.52 4.13
C GLU A 244 21.05 -5.00 3.03
N PHE A 245 20.61 -5.06 1.77
CA PHE A 245 21.38 -4.58 0.63
C PHE A 245 20.46 -3.96 -0.43
N ILE A 246 20.99 -3.02 -1.20
CA ILE A 246 20.32 -2.39 -2.31
C ILE A 246 21.15 -2.63 -3.56
N SER A 247 20.62 -3.43 -4.50
CA SER A 247 21.19 -3.64 -5.82
C SER A 247 20.36 -2.86 -6.84
N LEU A 248 20.98 -1.89 -7.48
CA LEU A 248 20.32 -0.97 -8.40
C LEU A 248 20.64 -1.35 -9.83
N PRO A 249 19.64 -1.43 -10.74
CA PRO A 249 19.86 -1.80 -12.13
C PRO A 249 20.56 -0.69 -12.91
N ASP A 250 21.23 -1.07 -14.00
CA ASP A 250 21.96 -0.15 -14.87
C ASP A 250 21.08 0.96 -15.46
N SER A 251 19.81 0.62 -15.72
CA SER A 251 18.80 1.50 -16.31
C SER A 251 18.34 2.64 -15.39
N LEU A 252 18.65 2.56 -14.07
CA LEU A 252 18.22 3.56 -13.11
C LEU A 252 18.94 4.88 -13.33
N THR A 253 18.16 5.96 -13.46
CA THR A 253 18.69 7.30 -13.70
C THR A 253 18.52 8.23 -12.50
N VAL A 254 17.47 8.05 -11.71
CA VAL A 254 17.11 8.96 -10.63
C VAL A 254 16.70 8.20 -9.36
N ILE A 255 17.28 8.61 -8.25
CA ILE A 255 16.82 8.30 -6.88
C ILE A 255 16.35 9.61 -6.28
N GLU A 256 15.07 9.72 -5.96
CA GLU A 256 14.48 10.94 -5.40
C GLU A 256 14.75 11.09 -3.89
N GLY A 257 14.27 12.20 -3.32
CA GLY A 257 14.55 12.57 -1.93
C GLY A 257 14.06 11.51 -0.93
N ALA A 258 14.87 11.22 0.10
CA ALA A 258 14.59 10.26 1.17
C ALA A 258 14.23 8.84 0.68
N ALA A 259 14.48 8.48 -0.58
CA ALA A 259 14.01 7.23 -1.20
C ALA A 259 14.34 5.97 -0.36
N PHE A 260 15.50 5.93 0.29
CA PHE A 260 15.97 4.86 1.18
C PHE A 260 16.35 5.40 2.57
N ALA A 261 15.70 6.48 3.01
CA ALA A 261 15.99 7.05 4.31
C ALA A 261 15.63 6.07 5.43
N ASP A 262 16.49 6.04 6.45
CA ASP A 262 16.34 5.20 7.64
C ASP A 262 16.25 3.68 7.38
N CYS A 263 16.77 3.20 6.24
CA CYS A 263 17.02 1.78 5.97
C CYS A 263 18.22 1.31 6.80
N VAL A 264 18.03 1.16 8.10
CA VAL A 264 19.12 1.02 9.10
C VAL A 264 19.98 -0.23 8.91
N SER A 265 19.43 -1.32 8.36
CA SER A 265 20.15 -2.58 8.13
C SER A 265 20.97 -2.60 6.84
N VAL A 266 20.77 -1.65 5.93
CA VAL A 266 21.50 -1.59 4.67
C VAL A 266 23.00 -1.47 4.96
N ASN A 267 23.74 -2.51 4.57
CA ASN A 267 25.17 -2.58 4.72
C ASN A 267 25.93 -2.44 3.39
N LYS A 268 25.23 -2.57 2.25
CA LYS A 268 25.82 -2.51 0.92
C LYS A 268 24.91 -1.87 -0.11
N LEU A 269 25.45 -0.90 -0.87
CA LEU A 269 24.89 -0.37 -2.10
C LEU A 269 25.69 -0.94 -3.28
N ILE A 270 24.97 -1.51 -4.26
CA ILE A 270 25.59 -2.15 -5.43
C ILE A 270 25.13 -1.38 -6.67
N PHE A 271 26.11 -0.81 -7.34
CA PHE A 271 25.99 -0.20 -8.66
C PHE A 271 26.88 -0.97 -9.63
N SER A 272 26.48 -1.07 -10.90
CA SER A 272 27.36 -1.60 -11.92
C SER A 272 28.26 -0.50 -12.51
N ASP A 273 29.31 -0.90 -13.20
CA ASP A 273 30.20 0.02 -13.93
C ASP A 273 29.49 0.69 -15.12
N THR A 274 28.38 0.13 -15.58
CA THR A 274 27.54 0.62 -16.69
C THR A 274 26.30 1.39 -16.21
N SER A 275 26.23 1.69 -14.91
CA SER A 275 25.11 2.43 -14.32
C SER A 275 24.88 3.77 -14.96
N LEU A 276 23.61 4.07 -15.27
CA LEU A 276 23.15 5.34 -15.82
C LEU A 276 22.68 6.32 -14.75
N LEU A 277 22.90 6.04 -13.46
CA LEU A 277 22.45 6.87 -12.36
C LEU A 277 23.04 8.26 -12.44
N ASN A 278 22.18 9.26 -12.60
CA ASN A 278 22.55 10.66 -12.76
C ASN A 278 22.30 11.48 -11.49
N LYS A 279 21.19 11.19 -10.77
CA LYS A 279 20.76 11.99 -9.63
C LYS A 279 20.50 11.13 -8.38
N ILE A 280 21.05 11.58 -7.25
CA ILE A 280 20.72 11.14 -5.90
C ILE A 280 20.12 12.33 -5.15
N GLY A 281 18.86 12.22 -4.72
CA GLY A 281 18.09 13.29 -4.08
C GLY A 281 18.53 13.60 -2.65
N ASP A 282 17.92 14.64 -2.06
CA ASP A 282 18.18 15.06 -0.71
C ASP A 282 17.77 13.94 0.28
N HIS A 283 18.61 13.68 1.29
CA HIS A 283 18.36 12.66 2.30
C HIS A 283 18.19 11.23 1.77
N ALA A 284 18.52 10.93 0.52
CA ALA A 284 18.18 9.66 -0.15
C ALA A 284 18.59 8.41 0.62
N PHE A 285 19.72 8.42 1.31
CA PHE A 285 20.26 7.34 2.16
C PHE A 285 20.50 7.80 3.60
N ARG A 286 19.81 8.86 4.05
CA ARG A 286 19.93 9.33 5.43
C ARG A 286 19.61 8.20 6.40
N GLY A 287 20.40 8.04 7.45
CA GLY A 287 20.13 7.05 8.49
C GLY A 287 20.38 5.59 8.10
N CYS A 288 21.03 5.31 6.98
CA CYS A 288 21.54 3.97 6.64
C CYS A 288 22.73 3.63 7.55
N ARG A 289 22.44 3.31 8.83
CA ARG A 289 23.46 3.27 9.91
C ARG A 289 24.49 2.18 9.76
N ASN A 290 24.16 1.08 9.07
CA ASN A 290 25.07 -0.06 8.86
C ASN A 290 25.87 0.01 7.56
N LEU A 291 25.65 1.04 6.73
CA LEU A 291 26.33 1.23 5.46
C LEU A 291 27.82 1.55 5.71
N LYS A 292 28.71 0.70 5.20
CA LYS A 292 30.14 0.81 5.45
C LYS A 292 30.91 1.45 4.29
N GLU A 293 30.55 1.09 3.07
CA GLU A 293 31.23 1.54 1.88
C GLU A 293 30.24 1.94 0.80
N VAL A 294 30.55 3.03 0.10
CA VAL A 294 29.78 3.52 -1.04
C VAL A 294 30.73 3.80 -2.20
N TYR A 295 30.39 3.25 -3.35
CA TYR A 295 31.07 3.53 -4.60
C TYR A 295 30.04 4.10 -5.58
N LEU A 296 30.03 5.44 -5.74
CA LEU A 296 29.11 6.08 -6.66
C LEU A 296 29.61 5.95 -8.11
N PRO A 297 28.74 5.59 -9.08
CA PRO A 297 29.14 5.51 -10.48
C PRO A 297 29.55 6.88 -11.04
N ASP A 298 30.39 6.87 -12.08
CA ASP A 298 30.89 8.10 -12.70
C ASP A 298 29.81 8.86 -13.50
N SER A 299 28.66 8.22 -13.73
CA SER A 299 27.47 8.83 -14.34
C SER A 299 26.75 9.83 -13.41
N VAL A 300 26.99 9.74 -12.07
CA VAL A 300 26.34 10.64 -11.12
C VAL A 300 26.81 12.07 -11.31
N GLU A 301 25.86 12.99 -11.51
CA GLU A 301 26.10 14.42 -11.69
C GLU A 301 25.57 15.25 -10.51
N TYR A 302 24.60 14.72 -9.76
CA TYR A 302 24.01 15.41 -8.62
C TYR A 302 23.88 14.51 -7.39
N VAL A 303 24.33 15.02 -6.25
CA VAL A 303 24.11 14.43 -4.92
C VAL A 303 23.51 15.50 -4.02
N GLY A 304 22.29 15.25 -3.54
CA GLY A 304 21.50 16.17 -2.75
C GLY A 304 22.02 16.38 -1.34
N ILE A 305 21.48 17.40 -0.67
CA ILE A 305 21.80 17.77 0.71
C ILE A 305 21.53 16.60 1.64
N SER A 306 22.49 16.32 2.55
CA SER A 306 22.37 15.30 3.57
C SER A 306 22.04 13.89 3.03
N ALA A 307 22.41 13.59 1.76
CA ALA A 307 22.10 12.31 1.12
C ALA A 307 22.57 11.09 1.93
N PHE A 308 23.71 11.19 2.63
CA PHE A 308 24.30 10.15 3.48
C PHE A 308 24.38 10.58 4.96
N ARG A 309 23.57 11.53 5.38
CA ARG A 309 23.54 11.96 6.78
C ARG A 309 23.18 10.81 7.71
N ASP A 310 23.81 10.77 8.90
CA ASP A 310 23.60 9.75 9.93
C ASP A 310 23.94 8.30 9.48
N CYS A 311 24.74 8.14 8.40
CA CYS A 311 25.40 6.88 8.04
C CYS A 311 26.61 6.65 8.95
N VAL A 312 26.36 6.37 10.23
CA VAL A 312 27.39 6.39 11.28
C VAL A 312 28.49 5.33 11.14
N SER A 313 28.23 4.25 10.41
CA SER A 313 29.21 3.18 10.12
C SER A 313 29.97 3.39 8.80
N LEU A 314 29.75 4.52 8.11
CA LEU A 314 30.38 4.75 6.82
C LEU A 314 31.90 4.99 7.00
N GLU A 315 32.70 4.06 6.48
CA GLU A 315 34.17 4.06 6.54
C GLU A 315 34.81 4.65 5.29
N GLN A 316 34.17 4.45 4.13
CA GLN A 316 34.67 4.92 2.85
C GLN A 316 33.54 5.29 1.88
N ILE A 317 33.71 6.42 1.20
CA ILE A 317 32.91 6.79 0.04
C ILE A 317 33.83 7.18 -1.11
N SER A 318 33.57 6.60 -2.28
CA SER A 318 34.33 6.87 -3.50
C SER A 318 33.44 7.55 -4.55
N VAL A 319 33.80 8.73 -4.99
CA VAL A 319 33.02 9.58 -5.86
C VAL A 319 33.86 10.15 -7.01
N SER A 320 33.21 10.53 -8.11
CA SER A 320 33.90 11.24 -9.20
C SER A 320 34.31 12.64 -8.74
N GLU A 321 35.50 13.08 -9.16
CA GLU A 321 36.00 14.48 -8.96
C GLU A 321 35.00 15.52 -9.48
N LYS A 322 34.20 15.18 -10.49
CA LYS A 322 33.21 16.09 -11.10
C LYS A 322 32.15 16.59 -10.11
N ILE A 323 31.84 15.80 -9.08
CA ILE A 323 30.77 16.12 -8.15
C ILE A 323 31.25 16.57 -6.77
N LYS A 324 32.56 16.86 -6.62
CA LYS A 324 33.14 17.24 -5.32
C LYS A 324 32.47 18.44 -4.67
N ASP A 325 32.04 19.41 -5.49
CA ASP A 325 31.40 20.65 -5.03
C ASP A 325 29.87 20.52 -4.87
N GLN A 326 29.32 19.35 -5.13
CA GLN A 326 27.87 19.12 -4.91
C GLN A 326 27.52 19.19 -3.42
N PRO A 327 26.33 19.75 -3.07
CA PRO A 327 25.96 20.00 -1.67
C PRO A 327 26.08 18.77 -0.78
N GLY A 328 25.62 17.61 -1.26
CA GLY A 328 25.67 16.37 -0.50
C GLY A 328 27.08 15.83 -0.29
N ILE A 329 28.01 16.13 -1.20
CA ILE A 329 29.43 15.73 -1.09
C ILE A 329 30.19 16.70 -0.18
N ALA A 330 29.96 18.01 -0.32
CA ALA A 330 30.59 19.02 0.53
C ALA A 330 30.25 18.88 2.00
N GLU A 331 29.09 18.31 2.34
CA GLU A 331 28.66 18.06 3.70
C GLU A 331 29.13 16.71 4.29
N LEU A 332 29.71 15.81 3.48
CA LEU A 332 30.06 14.45 3.92
C LEU A 332 30.99 14.43 5.11
N GLU A 333 32.02 15.29 5.13
CA GLU A 333 32.98 15.35 6.27
C GLU A 333 32.26 15.71 7.59
N LYS A 334 31.24 16.56 7.52
CA LYS A 334 30.44 16.95 8.67
C LYS A 334 29.44 15.87 9.07
N ASN A 335 28.79 15.25 8.10
CA ASN A 335 27.69 14.32 8.31
C ASN A 335 28.17 12.89 8.60
N CYS A 336 29.35 12.52 8.10
CA CYS A 336 30.01 11.21 8.27
C CYS A 336 31.49 11.40 8.64
N PRO A 337 31.81 11.87 9.85
CA PRO A 337 33.18 12.26 10.22
C PRO A 337 34.19 11.12 10.20
N ASN A 338 33.73 9.85 10.21
CA ASN A 338 34.57 8.67 10.15
C ASN A 338 34.83 8.21 8.72
N ALA A 339 34.12 8.73 7.74
CA ALA A 339 34.21 8.30 6.36
C ALA A 339 35.43 8.88 5.65
N ARG A 340 36.22 8.03 5.02
CA ARG A 340 37.29 8.46 4.11
C ARG A 340 36.70 8.74 2.73
N ILE A 341 36.73 10.01 2.30
CA ILE A 341 36.26 10.42 0.98
C ILE A 341 37.40 10.24 -0.03
N ARG A 342 37.16 9.49 -1.10
CA ARG A 342 38.07 9.29 -2.21
C ARG A 342 37.48 9.91 -3.47
N PHE A 343 38.17 10.89 -4.04
CA PHE A 343 37.87 11.46 -5.35
C PHE A 343 38.60 10.66 -6.43
N ARG A 344 37.86 10.29 -7.48
CA ARG A 344 38.38 9.57 -8.63
C ARG A 344 38.42 10.51 -9.84
N GLU A 345 39.58 10.56 -10.52
CA GLU A 345 39.64 11.16 -11.84
C GLU A 345 38.83 10.33 -12.83
N VAL A 346 37.95 10.97 -13.59
CA VAL A 346 37.27 10.30 -14.68
C VAL A 346 38.23 10.12 -15.81
N ASN A 347 38.65 8.90 -16.09
CA ASN A 347 39.41 8.63 -17.31
C ASN A 347 38.54 9.04 -18.50
N SER A 348 38.91 10.13 -19.16
CA SER A 348 38.39 10.47 -20.47
C SER A 348 38.78 9.33 -21.41
N VAL A 349 37.83 8.40 -21.64
CA VAL A 349 37.95 7.48 -22.77
C VAL A 349 37.89 8.40 -24.00
N GLU A 350 39.07 8.70 -24.56
CA GLU A 350 39.17 9.31 -25.88
C GLU A 350 38.36 8.41 -26.83
N LYS A 351 37.31 8.99 -27.38
CA LYS A 351 36.58 8.39 -28.49
C LYS A 351 37.50 8.42 -29.68
N GLU A 352 38.18 7.29 -29.98
CA GLU A 352 38.67 7.02 -31.31
C GLU A 352 37.56 6.70 -32.30
#